data_395351e6a3aa04529e00f3f66935cb18
#
_entry.id   395351e6a3aa04529e00f3f66935cb18
#
_cell.length_a   1.000
_cell.length_b   1.000
_cell.length_c   1.000
_cell.angle_alpha   90.00
_cell.angle_beta   90.00
_cell.angle_gamma   90.00
#
_symmetry.space_group_name_H-M   'P 1'
#
loop_
_entity.id
_entity.type
_entity.pdbx_description
1 polymer ?
#
loop_
_entity_poly.entity_id
_entity_poly.type
_entity_poly.pdbx_seq_one_letter_code
_entity_poly.pdbx_strand_id
1 'polypeptide(L)'
;AMDRARLAARGRSLMLRSLPDAGRPGRLRLRFLEGYTPQGKLLLAETAAACAQRIWTVGDRFGLAQPLLQAARDAALERGQLVYACLDPLEPGRLRHLLLPEAGLALMTREETPLPLPVYRSLRVDAMIPPETLRLQKGRLRLLGQTGQALEEEALGYIAQAHRLHDEMEAIYRPHLALEEMEQCLLRQQALLRP
;
A
#
# COMPACT_ATOMS: atom_id res chain seq x y z
N ALA A 1 9.65 -16.27 19.81
CA ALA A 1 9.88 -15.19 18.85
C ALA A 1 9.56 -15.71 17.45
N MET A 2 8.95 -14.86 16.60
CA MET A 2 8.70 -15.21 15.20
C MET A 2 10.04 -15.33 14.45
N ASP A 3 10.17 -16.35 13.62
CA ASP A 3 11.37 -16.57 12.82
C ASP A 3 11.37 -15.67 11.57
N ARG A 4 12.05 -14.53 11.66
CA ARG A 4 12.18 -13.54 10.58
C ARG A 4 12.91 -14.13 9.35
N ALA A 5 13.92 -14.98 9.58
CA ALA A 5 14.68 -15.60 8.51
C ALA A 5 13.79 -16.57 7.70
N ARG A 6 12.94 -17.32 8.37
CA ARG A 6 11.96 -18.22 7.74
C ARG A 6 10.94 -17.47 6.89
N LEU A 7 10.47 -16.27 7.36
CA LEU A 7 9.58 -15.42 6.58
C LEU A 7 10.27 -14.87 5.33
N ALA A 8 11.50 -14.39 5.47
CA ALA A 8 12.29 -13.91 4.34
C ALA A 8 12.55 -15.02 3.32
N ALA A 9 12.98 -16.21 3.78
CA ALA A 9 13.19 -17.37 2.91
C ALA A 9 11.91 -17.75 2.15
N ARG A 10 10.74 -17.68 2.81
CA ARG A 10 9.44 -17.93 2.18
C ARG A 10 9.10 -16.89 1.10
N GLY A 11 9.29 -15.60 1.38
CA GLY A 11 9.08 -14.52 0.42
C GLY A 11 9.94 -14.69 -0.83
N ARG A 12 11.25 -14.94 -0.63
CA ARG A 12 12.20 -15.21 -1.70
C ARG A 12 11.79 -16.44 -2.54
N SER A 13 11.54 -17.55 -1.88
CA SER A 13 11.16 -18.81 -2.55
C SER A 13 9.86 -18.68 -3.36
N LEU A 14 8.88 -17.91 -2.87
CA LEU A 14 7.64 -17.64 -3.60
C LEU A 14 7.91 -16.92 -4.91
N MET A 15 8.73 -15.87 -4.90
CA MET A 15 9.04 -15.09 -6.11
C MET A 15 9.87 -15.89 -7.10
N LEU A 16 10.90 -16.58 -6.65
CA LEU A 16 11.76 -17.41 -7.52
C LEU A 16 10.98 -18.51 -8.27
N ARG A 17 9.90 -19.04 -7.67
CA ARG A 17 9.04 -20.05 -8.31
C ARG A 17 7.94 -19.45 -9.19
N SER A 18 7.56 -18.20 -8.96
CA SER A 18 6.38 -17.59 -9.60
C SER A 18 6.74 -16.64 -10.72
N LEU A 19 7.99 -16.19 -10.77
CA LEU A 19 8.47 -15.20 -11.73
C LEU A 19 9.49 -15.82 -12.70
N PRO A 20 9.31 -15.61 -14.01
CA PRO A 20 10.35 -15.91 -14.98
C PRO A 20 11.54 -14.96 -14.77
N ASP A 21 12.71 -15.38 -15.19
CA ASP A 21 13.86 -14.49 -15.33
C ASP A 21 13.67 -13.64 -16.60
N ALA A 22 13.71 -12.33 -16.43
CA ALA A 22 13.52 -11.39 -17.54
C ALA A 22 14.84 -11.10 -18.32
N GLY A 23 15.97 -11.66 -17.88
CA GLY A 23 17.28 -11.50 -18.53
C GLY A 23 17.80 -10.05 -18.56
N ARG A 24 17.31 -9.20 -17.66
CA ARG A 24 17.67 -7.77 -17.57
C ARG A 24 17.71 -7.32 -16.11
N PRO A 25 18.34 -6.17 -15.80
CA PRO A 25 18.31 -5.60 -14.46
C PRO A 25 16.88 -5.28 -14.01
N GLY A 26 16.54 -5.63 -12.78
CA GLY A 26 15.26 -5.28 -12.16
C GLY A 26 15.14 -3.78 -11.95
N ARG A 27 13.92 -3.28 -11.94
CA ARG A 27 13.60 -1.85 -11.77
C ARG A 27 12.70 -1.64 -10.57
N LEU A 28 13.13 -0.81 -9.64
CA LEU A 28 12.35 -0.45 -8.46
C LEU A 28 11.70 0.92 -8.62
N ARG A 29 10.42 1.02 -8.29
CA ARG A 29 9.67 2.27 -8.20
C ARG A 29 8.92 2.31 -6.89
N LEU A 30 9.14 3.35 -6.09
CA LEU A 30 8.40 3.57 -4.86
C LEU A 30 7.08 4.26 -5.18
N ARG A 31 5.99 3.81 -4.55
CA ARG A 31 4.63 4.32 -4.74
C ARG A 31 3.86 4.28 -3.43
N PHE A 32 2.70 4.92 -3.40
CA PHE A 32 1.65 4.71 -2.42
C PHE A 32 0.44 4.11 -3.12
N LEU A 33 -0.17 3.12 -2.51
CA LEU A 33 -1.41 2.48 -2.98
C LEU A 33 -2.56 2.73 -2.00
N GLU A 34 -2.21 3.13 -0.79
CA GLU A 34 -3.12 3.55 0.28
C GLU A 34 -2.85 5.01 0.63
N GLY A 35 -3.85 5.68 1.18
CA GLY A 35 -3.74 7.03 1.68
C GLY A 35 -4.82 7.36 2.69
N TYR A 36 -4.66 8.48 3.36
CA TYR A 36 -5.62 9.06 4.28
C TYR A 36 -6.23 10.30 3.63
N THR A 37 -7.55 10.34 3.55
CA THR A 37 -8.31 11.40 2.88
C THR A 37 -9.34 11.99 3.83
N PRO A 38 -9.93 13.16 3.54
CA PRO A 38 -11.04 13.68 4.33
C PRO A 38 -12.26 12.75 4.42
N GLN A 39 -12.39 11.82 3.47
CA GLN A 39 -13.46 10.81 3.43
C GLN A 39 -13.08 9.50 4.12
N GLY A 40 -11.85 9.38 4.62
CA GLY A 40 -11.36 8.21 5.30
C GLY A 40 -10.12 7.59 4.64
N LYS A 41 -9.81 6.37 5.04
CA LYS A 41 -8.71 5.59 4.47
C LYS A 41 -9.08 5.10 3.07
N LEU A 42 -8.22 5.38 2.12
CA LEU A 42 -8.38 5.01 0.71
C LEU A 42 -7.38 3.90 0.34
N LEU A 43 -7.89 2.86 -0.32
CA LEU A 43 -7.08 1.89 -1.05
C LEU A 43 -7.41 2.01 -2.54
N LEU A 44 -6.40 2.25 -3.38
CA LEU A 44 -6.53 2.30 -4.84
C LEU A 44 -6.61 0.87 -5.42
N ALA A 45 -7.71 0.18 -5.11
CA ALA A 45 -7.92 -1.22 -5.46
C ALA A 45 -7.97 -1.44 -6.98
N GLU A 46 -8.59 -0.52 -7.72
CA GLU A 46 -8.67 -0.58 -9.18
C GLU A 46 -7.28 -0.47 -9.83
N THR A 47 -6.41 0.36 -9.28
CA THR A 47 -5.01 0.47 -9.72
C THR A 47 -4.27 -0.85 -9.52
N ALA A 48 -4.48 -1.52 -8.39
CA ALA A 48 -3.88 -2.84 -8.14
C ALA A 48 -4.42 -3.88 -9.14
N ALA A 49 -5.73 -3.88 -9.41
CA ALA A 49 -6.35 -4.78 -10.38
C ALA A 49 -5.88 -4.52 -11.82
N ALA A 50 -5.67 -3.25 -12.20
CA ALA A 50 -5.13 -2.90 -13.50
C ALA A 50 -3.66 -3.35 -13.68
N CYS A 51 -2.88 -3.37 -12.58
CA CYS A 51 -1.48 -3.81 -12.59
C CYS A 51 -1.30 -5.32 -12.50
N ALA A 52 -2.30 -6.09 -12.01
CA ALA A 52 -2.10 -7.51 -11.73
C ALA A 52 -3.38 -8.34 -11.85
N GLN A 53 -3.32 -9.44 -12.61
CA GLN A 53 -4.41 -10.42 -12.73
C GLN A 53 -4.44 -11.41 -11.55
N ARG A 54 -3.30 -11.61 -10.88
CA ARG A 54 -3.16 -12.54 -9.75
C ARG A 54 -2.87 -11.76 -8.48
N ILE A 55 -3.90 -11.54 -7.67
CA ILE A 55 -3.78 -10.87 -6.38
C ILE A 55 -3.51 -11.91 -5.30
N TRP A 56 -2.35 -11.85 -4.67
CA TRP A 56 -2.01 -12.65 -3.49
C TRP A 56 -2.14 -11.78 -2.25
N THR A 57 -2.97 -12.20 -1.32
CA THR A 57 -3.10 -11.50 -0.05
C THR A 57 -2.10 -12.04 0.97
N VAL A 58 -1.56 -11.15 1.75
CA VAL A 58 -0.68 -11.45 2.89
C VAL A 58 -1.40 -10.99 4.15
N GLY A 59 -1.96 -11.94 4.90
CA GLY A 59 -2.59 -11.66 6.20
C GLY A 59 -1.52 -11.23 7.21
N ASP A 60 -1.59 -9.97 7.64
CA ASP A 60 -0.59 -9.31 8.48
C ASP A 60 -1.23 -8.44 9.57
N ARG A 61 -2.05 -9.05 10.40
CA ARG A 61 -2.74 -8.38 11.51
C ARG A 61 -1.79 -7.64 12.46
N PHE A 62 -0.57 -8.14 12.62
CA PHE A 62 0.38 -7.64 13.61
C PHE A 62 1.58 -6.91 13.01
N GLY A 63 1.56 -6.59 11.72
CA GLY A 63 2.62 -5.86 11.05
C GLY A 63 3.93 -6.63 10.90
N LEU A 64 3.87 -7.95 10.78
CA LEU A 64 5.04 -8.84 10.79
C LEU A 64 5.48 -9.28 9.40
N ALA A 65 4.80 -8.85 8.33
CA ALA A 65 5.09 -9.28 6.95
C ALA A 65 6.36 -8.67 6.34
N GLN A 66 6.98 -7.68 6.98
CA GLN A 66 8.15 -6.97 6.42
C GLN A 66 9.25 -7.89 5.89
N PRO A 67 9.75 -8.90 6.65
CA PRO A 67 10.82 -9.77 6.15
C PRO A 67 10.40 -10.55 4.89
N LEU A 68 9.14 -10.95 4.80
CA LEU A 68 8.59 -11.64 3.63
C LEU A 68 8.52 -10.72 2.42
N LEU A 69 7.98 -9.51 2.59
CA LEU A 69 7.81 -8.55 1.51
C LEU A 69 9.14 -8.02 0.99
N GLN A 70 10.08 -7.71 1.89
CA GLN A 70 11.42 -7.27 1.50
C GLN A 70 12.15 -8.33 0.68
N ALA A 71 12.17 -9.57 1.16
CA ALA A 71 12.80 -10.67 0.44
C ALA A 71 12.08 -11.01 -0.88
N ALA A 72 10.77 -10.83 -0.95
CA ALA A 72 10.00 -10.98 -2.19
C ALA A 72 10.36 -9.87 -3.18
N ARG A 73 10.46 -8.61 -2.75
CA ARG A 73 10.91 -7.49 -3.57
C ARG A 73 12.30 -7.76 -4.17
N ASP A 74 13.23 -8.14 -3.32
CA ASP A 74 14.64 -8.35 -3.72
C ASP A 74 14.75 -9.51 -4.72
N ALA A 75 14.05 -10.62 -4.47
CA ALA A 75 13.99 -11.73 -5.40
C ALA A 75 13.31 -11.39 -6.74
N ALA A 76 12.31 -10.52 -6.74
CA ALA A 76 11.69 -10.05 -7.97
C ALA A 76 12.64 -9.14 -8.77
N LEU A 77 13.41 -8.29 -8.10
CA LEU A 77 14.46 -7.48 -8.73
C LEU A 77 15.57 -8.33 -9.31
N GLU A 78 16.03 -9.38 -8.59
CA GLU A 78 17.01 -10.36 -9.08
C GLU A 78 16.51 -11.07 -10.35
N ARG A 79 15.19 -11.26 -10.50
CA ARG A 79 14.55 -11.82 -11.70
C ARG A 79 14.33 -10.77 -12.81
N GLY A 80 14.89 -9.58 -12.68
CA GLY A 80 14.80 -8.53 -13.69
C GLY A 80 13.42 -7.87 -13.82
N GLN A 81 12.53 -8.05 -12.85
CA GLN A 81 11.17 -7.54 -12.91
C GLN A 81 11.09 -6.04 -12.59
N LEU A 82 10.07 -5.37 -13.14
CA LEU A 82 9.63 -4.07 -12.65
C LEU A 82 8.81 -4.28 -11.38
N VAL A 83 9.25 -3.66 -10.28
CA VAL A 83 8.62 -3.75 -8.98
C VAL A 83 8.12 -2.37 -8.54
N TYR A 84 6.83 -2.22 -8.35
CA TYR A 84 6.25 -1.11 -7.61
C TYR A 84 6.17 -1.52 -6.14
N ALA A 85 7.05 -0.95 -5.33
CA ALA A 85 7.07 -1.12 -3.88
C ALA A 85 6.17 -0.05 -3.26
N CYS A 86 5.00 -0.45 -2.81
CA CYS A 86 4.02 0.44 -2.21
C CYS A 86 4.27 0.55 -0.71
N LEU A 87 4.56 1.76 -0.27
CA LEU A 87 4.94 2.06 1.11
C LEU A 87 3.71 2.32 1.97
N ASP A 88 3.88 2.16 3.27
CA ASP A 88 2.87 2.53 4.26
C ASP A 88 2.80 4.08 4.34
N PRO A 89 1.63 4.70 4.20
CA PRO A 89 1.52 6.15 4.22
C PRO A 89 1.85 6.78 5.58
N LEU A 90 1.72 6.06 6.68
CA LEU A 90 2.09 6.55 8.03
C LEU A 90 3.55 6.23 8.39
N GLU A 91 4.12 5.19 7.78
CA GLU A 91 5.49 4.76 8.02
C GLU A 91 6.21 4.52 6.67
N PRO A 92 6.66 5.59 5.96
CA PRO A 92 7.22 5.48 4.59
C PRO A 92 8.47 4.59 4.48
N GLY A 93 9.09 4.21 5.59
CA GLY A 93 10.15 3.19 5.63
C GLY A 93 9.64 1.74 5.54
N ARG A 94 8.33 1.53 5.66
CA ARG A 94 7.67 0.24 5.72
C ARG A 94 7.03 -0.12 4.38
N LEU A 95 7.31 -1.33 3.92
CA LEU A 95 6.71 -1.87 2.71
C LEU A 95 5.32 -2.45 3.02
N ARG A 96 4.31 -2.03 2.28
CA ARG A 96 2.92 -2.44 2.48
C ARG A 96 2.45 -3.42 1.39
N HIS A 97 2.69 -3.08 0.11
CA HIS A 97 2.30 -3.93 -1.01
C HIS A 97 3.42 -4.00 -2.05
N LEU A 98 3.37 -5.03 -2.88
CA LEU A 98 4.23 -5.17 -4.07
C LEU A 98 3.34 -5.40 -5.29
N LEU A 99 3.53 -4.59 -6.34
CA LEU A 99 2.91 -4.82 -7.63
C LEU A 99 4.01 -5.14 -8.65
N LEU A 100 3.82 -6.20 -9.40
CA LEU A 100 4.71 -6.67 -10.46
C LEU A 100 3.92 -6.71 -11.78
N PRO A 101 3.73 -5.57 -12.45
CA PRO A 101 2.80 -5.47 -13.57
C PRO A 101 3.20 -6.35 -14.76
N GLU A 102 4.51 -6.48 -15.03
CA GLU A 102 5.01 -7.32 -16.12
C GLU A 102 4.75 -8.81 -15.89
N ALA A 103 4.69 -9.24 -14.62
CA ALA A 103 4.35 -10.60 -14.23
C ALA A 103 2.85 -10.81 -13.96
N GLY A 104 2.05 -9.74 -14.00
CA GLY A 104 0.64 -9.78 -13.66
C GLY A 104 0.36 -10.25 -12.22
N LEU A 105 1.26 -9.94 -11.28
CA LEU A 105 1.20 -10.41 -9.89
C LEU A 105 1.23 -9.24 -8.90
N ALA A 106 0.40 -9.31 -7.88
CA ALA A 106 0.47 -8.40 -6.73
C ALA A 106 0.51 -9.19 -5.41
N LEU A 107 1.33 -8.73 -4.47
CA LEU A 107 1.29 -9.12 -3.07
C LEU A 107 0.71 -7.96 -2.27
N MET A 108 -0.48 -8.15 -1.71
CA MET A 108 -1.18 -7.12 -0.96
C MET A 108 -1.37 -7.53 0.48
N THR A 109 -0.82 -6.75 1.42
CA THR A 109 -1.10 -7.00 2.83
C THR A 109 -2.54 -6.62 3.15
N ARG A 110 -3.13 -7.40 4.04
CA ARG A 110 -4.40 -7.08 4.69
C ARG A 110 -4.30 -7.34 6.18
N GLU A 111 -4.93 -6.52 6.95
CA GLU A 111 -5.07 -6.73 8.40
C GLU A 111 -6.24 -7.70 8.66
N GLU A 112 -7.39 -7.21 9.06
CA GLU A 112 -8.58 -8.03 9.32
C GLU A 112 -9.59 -7.96 8.17
N THR A 113 -9.78 -6.78 7.59
CA THR A 113 -10.77 -6.54 6.54
C THR A 113 -10.36 -7.22 5.21
N PRO A 114 -11.28 -7.92 4.54
CA PRO A 114 -11.04 -8.42 3.20
C PRO A 114 -10.74 -7.28 2.22
N LEU A 115 -9.84 -7.52 1.27
CA LEU A 115 -9.61 -6.58 0.18
C LEU A 115 -10.80 -6.61 -0.79
N PRO A 116 -11.22 -5.48 -1.36
CA PRO A 116 -12.30 -5.41 -2.36
C PRO A 116 -11.80 -5.87 -3.74
N LEU A 117 -11.12 -7.02 -3.80
CA LEU A 117 -10.45 -7.56 -4.99
C LEU A 117 -10.59 -9.08 -5.03
N PRO A 118 -10.68 -9.69 -6.21
CA PRO A 118 -10.64 -11.14 -6.34
C PRO A 118 -9.27 -11.68 -5.92
N VAL A 119 -9.26 -12.51 -4.88
CA VAL A 119 -8.02 -13.07 -4.31
C VAL A 119 -7.70 -14.39 -4.98
N TYR A 120 -6.55 -14.47 -5.65
CA TYR A 120 -6.04 -15.71 -6.24
C TYR A 120 -5.43 -16.65 -5.18
N ARG A 121 -4.72 -16.09 -4.20
CA ARG A 121 -4.05 -16.85 -3.13
C ARG A 121 -3.98 -16.04 -1.84
N SER A 122 -4.12 -16.71 -0.70
CA SER A 122 -3.93 -16.09 0.61
C SER A 122 -2.74 -16.70 1.35
N LEU A 123 -1.85 -15.84 1.82
CA LEU A 123 -0.71 -16.17 2.67
C LEU A 123 -1.01 -15.65 4.08
N ARG A 124 -0.83 -16.49 5.10
CA ARG A 124 -1.09 -16.10 6.50
C ARG A 124 0.24 -16.02 7.23
N VAL A 125 0.72 -14.80 7.47
CA VAL A 125 1.93 -14.57 8.28
C VAL A 125 1.63 -14.84 9.74
N ASP A 126 0.46 -14.45 10.21
CA ASP A 126 0.04 -14.64 11.60
C ASP A 126 0.01 -16.11 12.03
N ALA A 127 -0.26 -17.03 11.09
CA ALA A 127 -0.22 -18.47 11.36
C ALA A 127 1.18 -19.01 11.68
N MET A 128 2.23 -18.22 11.49
CA MET A 128 3.61 -18.56 11.85
C MET A 128 3.97 -18.14 13.28
N ILE A 129 3.07 -17.47 13.98
CA ILE A 129 3.25 -17.09 15.40
C ILE A 129 2.80 -18.26 16.26
N PRO A 130 3.61 -18.73 17.22
CA PRO A 130 3.19 -19.76 18.14
C PRO A 130 1.92 -19.35 18.89
N PRO A 131 0.90 -20.23 18.97
CA PRO A 131 -0.37 -19.89 19.63
C PRO A 131 -0.20 -19.45 21.10
N GLU A 132 0.78 -20.03 21.80
CA GLU A 132 1.11 -19.65 23.18
C GLU A 132 1.56 -18.19 23.30
N THR A 133 2.38 -17.72 22.36
CA THR A 133 2.82 -16.32 22.32
C THR A 133 1.62 -15.38 22.16
N LEU A 134 0.67 -15.74 21.29
CA LEU A 134 -0.56 -14.96 21.10
C LEU A 134 -1.44 -14.96 22.34
N ARG A 135 -1.55 -16.11 23.03
CA ARG A 135 -2.31 -16.19 24.30
C ARG A 135 -1.72 -15.31 25.39
N LEU A 136 -0.40 -15.39 25.59
CA LEU A 136 0.32 -14.60 26.60
C LEU A 136 0.23 -13.08 26.35
N GLN A 137 0.18 -12.66 25.10
CA GLN A 137 0.17 -11.24 24.70
C GLN A 137 -1.24 -10.73 24.34
N LYS A 138 -2.29 -11.56 24.46
CA LYS A 138 -3.65 -11.24 23.98
C LYS A 138 -4.18 -9.89 24.49
N GLY A 139 -4.04 -9.63 25.80
CA GLY A 139 -4.52 -8.38 26.40
C GLY A 139 -3.78 -7.16 25.85
N ARG A 140 -2.44 -7.25 25.76
CA ARG A 140 -1.59 -6.19 25.22
C ARG A 140 -1.89 -5.93 23.73
N LEU A 141 -2.00 -6.98 22.92
CA LEU A 141 -2.30 -6.85 21.50
C LEU A 141 -3.68 -6.24 21.26
N ARG A 142 -4.68 -6.60 22.09
CA ARG A 142 -6.01 -6.00 22.03
C ARG A 142 -5.97 -4.51 22.37
N LEU A 143 -5.29 -4.14 23.45
CA LEU A 143 -5.16 -2.74 23.86
C LEU A 143 -4.47 -1.91 22.77
N LEU A 144 -3.32 -2.38 22.27
CA LEU A 144 -2.59 -1.70 21.19
C LEU A 144 -3.43 -1.54 19.92
N GLY A 145 -4.18 -2.58 19.53
CA GLY A 145 -5.08 -2.50 18.37
C GLY A 145 -6.19 -1.46 18.56
N GLN A 146 -6.86 -1.46 19.73
CA GLN A 146 -7.91 -0.48 20.04
C GLN A 146 -7.36 0.95 20.10
N THR A 147 -6.20 1.15 20.75
CA THR A 147 -5.56 2.47 20.82
C THR A 147 -5.14 2.95 19.42
N GLY A 148 -4.53 2.07 18.62
CA GLY A 148 -4.14 2.41 17.24
C GLY A 148 -5.33 2.82 16.38
N GLN A 149 -6.43 2.07 16.46
CA GLN A 149 -7.66 2.39 15.74
C GLN A 149 -8.25 3.73 16.20
N ALA A 150 -8.32 3.98 17.50
CA ALA A 150 -8.85 5.25 18.02
C ALA A 150 -8.00 6.45 17.58
N LEU A 151 -6.67 6.32 17.58
CA LEU A 151 -5.78 7.37 17.07
C LEU A 151 -5.92 7.58 15.56
N GLU A 152 -6.11 6.52 14.79
CA GLU A 152 -6.36 6.62 13.34
C GLU A 152 -7.69 7.34 13.05
N GLU A 153 -8.75 7.00 13.76
CA GLU A 153 -10.06 7.65 13.65
C GLU A 153 -10.00 9.14 14.03
N GLU A 154 -9.28 9.48 15.10
CA GLU A 154 -9.09 10.87 15.51
C GLU A 154 -8.27 11.66 14.46
N ALA A 155 -7.19 11.09 13.93
CA ALA A 155 -6.39 11.71 12.88
C ALA A 155 -7.21 11.96 11.60
N LEU A 156 -8.05 11.01 11.19
CA LEU A 156 -8.98 11.19 10.07
C LEU A 156 -9.99 12.31 10.35
N GLY A 157 -10.45 12.42 11.59
CA GLY A 157 -11.32 13.54 12.02
C GLY A 157 -10.65 14.90 11.82
N TYR A 158 -9.37 15.04 12.18
CA TYR A 158 -8.61 16.29 11.96
C TYR A 158 -8.39 16.57 10.46
N ILE A 159 -8.10 15.56 9.65
CA ILE A 159 -7.97 15.73 8.19
C ILE A 159 -9.29 16.25 7.59
N ALA A 160 -10.42 15.65 7.99
CA ALA A 160 -11.74 16.08 7.55
C ALA A 160 -12.08 17.51 8.01
N GLN A 161 -11.69 17.89 9.23
CA GLN A 161 -11.86 19.24 9.73
C GLN A 161 -11.00 20.25 8.95
N ALA A 162 -9.74 19.94 8.72
CA ALA A 162 -8.83 20.78 7.94
C ALA A 162 -9.37 21.01 6.52
N HIS A 163 -9.94 19.98 5.89
CA HIS A 163 -10.57 20.12 4.58
C HIS A 163 -11.75 21.07 4.61
N ARG A 164 -12.66 20.94 5.59
CA ARG A 164 -13.79 21.88 5.72
C ARG A 164 -13.34 23.33 5.89
N LEU A 165 -12.34 23.57 6.74
CA LEU A 165 -11.77 24.91 6.93
C LEU A 165 -11.15 25.45 5.63
N HIS A 166 -10.50 24.58 4.86
CA HIS A 166 -9.98 24.95 3.55
C HIS A 166 -11.10 25.34 2.58
N ASP A 167 -12.19 24.57 2.54
CA ASP A 167 -13.36 24.88 1.69
C ASP A 167 -14.00 26.22 2.08
N GLU A 168 -14.09 26.51 3.39
CA GLU A 168 -14.57 27.81 3.88
C GLU A 168 -13.66 28.97 3.44
N MET A 169 -12.33 28.78 3.50
CA MET A 169 -11.36 29.76 3.00
C MET A 169 -11.49 29.93 1.48
N GLU A 170 -11.62 28.81 0.75
CA GLU A 170 -11.79 28.85 -0.71
C GLU A 170 -13.03 29.62 -1.12
N ALA A 171 -14.13 29.49 -0.40
CA ALA A 171 -15.36 30.22 -0.65
C ALA A 171 -15.18 31.77 -0.55
N ILE A 172 -14.20 32.22 0.26
CA ILE A 172 -13.91 33.66 0.41
C ILE A 172 -13.11 34.18 -0.78
N TYR A 173 -12.06 33.49 -1.23
CA TYR A 173 -11.18 34.02 -2.27
C TYR A 173 -11.58 33.60 -3.70
N ARG A 174 -12.29 32.50 -3.87
CA ARG A 174 -12.71 31.97 -5.18
C ARG A 174 -13.46 32.98 -6.05
N PRO A 175 -14.39 33.81 -5.51
CA PRO A 175 -15.06 34.85 -6.29
C PRO A 175 -14.13 35.95 -6.84
N HIS A 176 -12.92 36.07 -6.26
CA HIS A 176 -11.91 37.06 -6.67
C HIS A 176 -10.83 36.48 -7.62
N LEU A 177 -10.93 35.19 -7.97
CA LEU A 177 -10.03 34.56 -8.93
C LEU A 177 -10.52 34.82 -10.37
N ALA A 178 -9.60 35.23 -11.24
CA ALA A 178 -9.84 35.34 -12.69
C ALA A 178 -9.81 33.96 -13.34
N LEU A 179 -10.80 33.11 -13.06
CA LEU A 179 -10.84 31.71 -13.49
C LEU A 179 -10.80 31.57 -15.02
N GLU A 180 -11.46 32.46 -15.75
CA GLU A 180 -11.45 32.46 -17.22
C GLU A 180 -10.05 32.73 -17.80
N GLU A 181 -9.29 33.64 -17.20
CA GLU A 181 -7.89 33.92 -17.62
C GLU A 181 -6.99 32.73 -17.30
N MET A 182 -7.18 32.05 -16.17
CA MET A 182 -6.45 30.85 -15.78
C MET A 182 -6.71 29.70 -16.76
N GLU A 183 -7.98 29.48 -17.15
CA GLU A 183 -8.37 28.47 -18.12
C GLU A 183 -7.75 28.73 -19.51
N GLN A 184 -7.78 29.98 -19.97
CA GLN A 184 -7.13 30.35 -21.21
C GLN A 184 -5.61 30.14 -21.18
N CYS A 185 -4.96 30.43 -20.04
CA CYS A 185 -3.56 30.16 -19.83
C CYS A 185 -3.25 28.66 -19.90
N LEU A 186 -4.07 27.84 -19.25
CA LEU A 186 -3.95 26.37 -19.25
C LEU A 186 -4.09 25.80 -20.68
N LEU A 187 -5.09 26.26 -21.44
CA LEU A 187 -5.31 25.84 -22.82
C LEU A 187 -4.12 26.20 -23.72
N ARG A 188 -3.54 27.40 -23.58
CA ARG A 188 -2.34 27.80 -24.30
C ARG A 188 -1.16 26.89 -23.98
N GLN A 189 -0.95 26.56 -22.71
CA GLN A 189 0.15 25.66 -22.30
C GLN A 189 -0.07 24.22 -22.82
N GLN A 190 -1.29 23.71 -22.77
CA GLN A 190 -1.60 22.41 -23.33
C GLN A 190 -1.35 22.33 -24.85
N ALA A 191 -1.62 23.40 -25.58
CA ALA A 191 -1.34 23.48 -27.01
C ALA A 191 0.16 23.41 -27.33
N LEU A 192 1.02 23.96 -26.45
CA LEU A 192 2.49 23.91 -26.59
C LEU A 192 3.08 22.51 -26.23
N LEU A 193 2.36 21.68 -25.49
CA LEU A 193 2.79 20.35 -25.07
C LEU A 193 2.29 19.22 -25.99
N ARG A 194 1.44 19.53 -26.96
CA ARG A 194 1.03 18.58 -28.00
C ARG A 194 2.13 18.52 -29.08
N PRO A 195 2.72 17.29 -29.30
CA PRO A 195 3.72 17.10 -30.34
C PRO A 195 3.17 17.34 -31.73
#